data_1409f6b4be911cc48978c9b08790f23f
#
_entry.id   1409f6b4be911cc48978c9b08790f23f
#
_cell.length_a   1.000
_cell.length_b   1.000
_cell.length_c   1.000
_cell.angle_alpha   90.00
_cell.angle_beta   90.00
_cell.angle_gamma   90.00
#
_symmetry.space_group_name_H-M   'P 1'
#
loop_
_entity.id
_entity.type
_entity.pdbx_description
1 polymer ?
#
loop_
_entity_poly.entity_id
_entity_poly.type
_entity_poly.pdbx_seq_one_letter_code
_entity_poly.pdbx_strand_id
1 'polypeptide(L)'
;MKNLFLSVALALTSLSALAQKPGAGLLNPTNHALVLVDHESQMAFAVGSIPIDQLRNNVALTAGASKIFNVATVVTTVAEKSFSGPVFLEVQEFYPQKTSNYVDRTTMNTWEDVNAYKAITGKNKKKLVFAGLWTSVCIVGPALSAISDGYEVYVITDASADVSKEAHEMAIARMIQAGAHPMTSLQYLLELQRDWSRQETYKAVTDLAKRYGGAYGVGIQYGHEMLKH
;
A
#
# COMPACT_ATOMS: atom_id res chain seq x y z
N MET A 1 57.26 50.27 21.31
CA MET A 1 56.19 50.14 20.28
C MET A 1 55.75 48.69 20.32
N LYS A 2 54.60 48.40 20.94
CA LYS A 2 54.05 47.05 21.12
C LYS A 2 52.99 46.83 20.02
N ASN A 3 53.23 45.92 19.08
CA ASN A 3 52.25 45.53 18.03
C ASN A 3 51.22 44.59 18.64
N LEU A 4 49.99 45.06 18.69
CA LEU A 4 48.82 44.29 19.11
C LEU A 4 48.26 43.59 17.87
N PHE A 5 48.48 42.29 17.75
CA PHE A 5 47.78 41.45 16.74
C PHE A 5 46.42 41.10 17.22
N LEU A 6 45.40 41.67 16.58
CA LEU A 6 44.00 41.37 16.83
C LEU A 6 43.62 40.13 15.98
N SER A 7 43.53 38.95 16.59
CA SER A 7 43.05 37.73 15.92
C SER A 7 41.54 37.73 15.87
N VAL A 8 40.96 37.98 14.71
CA VAL A 8 39.54 37.81 14.47
C VAL A 8 39.26 36.33 14.23
N ALA A 9 38.70 35.62 15.23
CA ALA A 9 38.21 34.30 15.08
C ALA A 9 36.85 34.32 14.31
N LEU A 10 36.87 33.90 13.06
CA LEU A 10 35.66 33.75 12.25
C LEU A 10 34.95 32.48 12.71
N ALA A 11 33.91 32.61 13.52
CA ALA A 11 33.04 31.49 13.89
C ALA A 11 32.17 31.12 12.68
N LEU A 12 32.56 30.07 11.94
CA LEU A 12 31.71 29.41 10.95
C LEU A 12 30.60 28.69 11.71
N THR A 13 29.46 29.33 11.88
CA THR A 13 28.21 28.64 12.26
C THR A 13 27.77 27.80 11.05
N SER A 14 28.04 26.49 11.08
CA SER A 14 27.44 25.54 10.18
C SER A 14 25.93 25.55 10.40
N LEU A 15 25.17 26.24 9.56
CA LEU A 15 23.73 26.02 9.43
C LEU A 15 23.54 24.58 8.95
N SER A 16 23.35 23.65 9.87
CA SER A 16 22.78 22.35 9.56
C SER A 16 21.39 22.64 8.98
N ALA A 17 21.23 22.52 7.67
CA ALA A 17 19.93 22.54 7.03
C ALA A 17 19.14 21.37 7.61
N LEU A 18 18.30 21.62 8.62
CA LEU A 18 17.40 20.63 9.17
C LEU A 18 16.42 20.31 8.05
N ALA A 19 16.53 19.12 7.49
CA ALA A 19 15.54 18.61 6.56
C ALA A 19 14.16 18.69 7.21
N GLN A 20 13.19 19.26 6.49
CA GLN A 20 11.83 19.38 7.01
C GLN A 20 11.25 17.98 7.25
N LYS A 21 10.46 17.86 8.31
CA LYS A 21 9.75 16.61 8.61
C LYS A 21 8.74 16.31 7.50
N PRO A 22 8.60 15.03 7.08
CA PRO A 22 7.56 14.64 6.16
C PRO A 22 6.17 15.03 6.67
N GLY A 23 5.27 15.39 5.74
CA GLY A 23 3.88 15.69 6.08
C GLY A 23 3.21 14.53 6.82
N ALA A 24 2.35 14.84 7.78
CA ALA A 24 1.69 13.84 8.64
C ALA A 24 0.84 12.83 7.85
N GLY A 25 0.26 13.24 6.70
CA GLY A 25 -0.53 12.38 5.82
C GLY A 25 0.30 11.32 5.07
N LEU A 26 1.63 11.47 4.99
CA LEU A 26 2.46 10.51 4.28
C LEU A 26 2.61 9.19 5.05
N LEU A 27 2.58 8.07 4.29
CA LEU A 27 2.84 6.75 4.82
C LEU A 27 4.36 6.50 4.94
N ASN A 28 4.72 5.66 5.89
CA ASN A 28 6.06 5.10 6.03
C ASN A 28 5.95 3.63 6.52
N PRO A 29 7.02 2.84 6.49
CA PRO A 29 6.95 1.41 6.82
C PRO A 29 6.37 1.07 8.19
N THR A 30 6.40 2.00 9.14
CA THR A 30 6.05 1.74 10.54
C THR A 30 4.76 2.40 11.02
N ASN A 31 4.18 3.35 10.26
CA ASN A 31 3.04 4.15 10.74
C ASN A 31 1.67 3.63 10.33
N HIS A 32 1.59 2.57 9.53
CA HIS A 32 0.33 2.03 9.03
C HIS A 32 0.30 0.50 9.03
N ALA A 33 -0.89 -0.05 8.82
CA ALA A 33 -1.09 -1.44 8.46
C ALA A 33 -1.78 -1.54 7.08
N LEU A 34 -1.34 -2.52 6.27
CA LEU A 34 -2.01 -2.87 5.02
C LEU A 34 -3.01 -3.99 5.27
N VAL A 35 -4.20 -3.86 4.69
CA VAL A 35 -5.26 -4.88 4.70
C VAL A 35 -5.57 -5.26 3.25
N LEU A 36 -5.16 -6.46 2.85
CA LEU A 36 -5.51 -7.06 1.56
C LEU A 36 -6.80 -7.85 1.74
N VAL A 37 -7.86 -7.39 1.08
CA VAL A 37 -9.22 -7.88 1.30
C VAL A 37 -9.69 -8.64 0.07
N ASP A 38 -9.90 -9.94 0.22
CA ASP A 38 -10.63 -10.78 -0.72
C ASP A 38 -10.12 -10.74 -2.18
N HIS A 39 -8.80 -10.66 -2.36
CA HIS A 39 -8.19 -10.85 -3.68
C HIS A 39 -8.25 -12.33 -4.06
N GLU A 40 -9.46 -12.82 -4.33
CA GLU A 40 -9.76 -14.24 -4.56
C GLU A 40 -10.13 -14.50 -6.01
N SER A 41 -9.75 -15.67 -6.53
CA SER A 41 -9.75 -15.97 -7.96
C SER A 41 -11.13 -15.96 -8.61
N GLN A 42 -12.17 -16.41 -7.90
CA GLN A 42 -13.52 -16.41 -8.46
C GLN A 42 -14.15 -15.00 -8.42
N MET A 43 -13.77 -14.17 -7.47
CA MET A 43 -14.18 -12.76 -7.44
C MET A 43 -13.70 -12.00 -8.68
N ALA A 44 -12.55 -12.40 -9.25
CA ALA A 44 -11.98 -11.81 -10.45
C ALA A 44 -12.84 -11.97 -11.69
N PHE A 45 -13.63 -13.04 -11.81
CA PHE A 45 -14.48 -13.27 -13.00
C PHE A 45 -15.57 -12.22 -13.17
N ALA A 46 -15.98 -11.57 -12.11
CA ALA A 46 -16.98 -10.51 -12.16
C ALA A 46 -16.38 -9.10 -12.26
N VAL A 47 -15.05 -8.95 -12.28
CA VAL A 47 -14.40 -7.64 -12.40
C VAL A 47 -14.62 -7.04 -13.78
N GLY A 48 -15.22 -5.85 -13.80
CA GLY A 48 -15.48 -5.07 -15.02
C GLY A 48 -14.93 -3.63 -14.94
N SER A 49 -14.36 -3.21 -13.82
CA SER A 49 -13.88 -1.84 -13.63
C SER A 49 -12.45 -1.59 -14.11
N ILE A 50 -11.62 -2.62 -14.23
CA ILE A 50 -10.21 -2.57 -14.65
C ILE A 50 -9.85 -3.87 -15.37
N PRO A 51 -8.94 -3.88 -16.38
CA PRO A 51 -8.39 -5.10 -16.94
C PRO A 51 -7.76 -5.99 -15.88
N ILE A 52 -8.04 -7.28 -15.93
CA ILE A 52 -7.64 -8.23 -14.87
C ILE A 52 -6.12 -8.37 -14.73
N ASP A 53 -5.38 -8.31 -15.81
CA ASP A 53 -3.91 -8.31 -15.81
C ASP A 53 -3.34 -7.06 -15.13
N GLN A 54 -3.94 -5.91 -15.36
CA GLN A 54 -3.57 -4.67 -14.68
C GLN A 54 -3.88 -4.75 -13.18
N LEU A 55 -5.05 -5.24 -12.80
CA LEU A 55 -5.40 -5.46 -11.39
C LEU A 55 -4.38 -6.36 -10.71
N ARG A 56 -4.05 -7.52 -11.31
CA ARG A 56 -3.09 -8.49 -10.75
C ARG A 56 -1.71 -7.87 -10.56
N ASN A 57 -1.22 -7.10 -11.53
CA ASN A 57 0.05 -6.39 -11.43
C ASN A 57 0.04 -5.36 -10.28
N ASN A 58 -1.03 -4.58 -10.13
CA ASN A 58 -1.17 -3.59 -9.07
C ASN A 58 -1.28 -4.24 -7.68
N VAL A 59 -1.96 -5.40 -7.59
CA VAL A 59 -1.99 -6.21 -6.36
C VAL A 59 -0.59 -6.72 -6.00
N ALA A 60 0.18 -7.21 -6.99
CA ALA A 60 1.56 -7.63 -6.79
C ALA A 60 2.46 -6.48 -6.32
N LEU A 61 2.33 -5.29 -6.91
CA LEU A 61 3.04 -4.08 -6.45
C LEU A 61 2.72 -3.76 -5.00
N THR A 62 1.45 -3.80 -4.64
CA THR A 62 0.98 -3.48 -3.28
C THR A 62 1.49 -4.49 -2.26
N ALA A 63 1.30 -5.79 -2.53
CA ALA A 63 1.74 -6.87 -1.65
C ALA A 63 3.27 -6.92 -1.55
N GLY A 64 3.96 -6.78 -2.69
CA GLY A 64 5.42 -6.75 -2.75
C GLY A 64 6.02 -5.56 -2.01
N ALA A 65 5.45 -4.35 -2.19
CA ALA A 65 5.86 -3.16 -1.45
C ALA A 65 5.76 -3.39 0.06
N SER A 66 4.61 -3.85 0.54
CA SER A 66 4.43 -4.10 1.97
C SER A 66 5.41 -5.13 2.53
N LYS A 67 5.77 -6.15 1.73
CA LYS A 67 6.74 -7.18 2.10
C LYS A 67 8.17 -6.64 2.16
N ILE A 68 8.60 -5.89 1.14
CA ILE A 68 9.94 -5.28 1.08
C ILE A 68 10.19 -4.37 2.29
N PHE A 69 9.18 -3.58 2.66
CA PHE A 69 9.28 -2.60 3.74
C PHE A 69 8.84 -3.12 5.12
N ASN A 70 8.55 -4.42 5.25
CA ASN A 70 8.07 -5.05 6.49
C ASN A 70 6.84 -4.33 7.11
N VAL A 71 5.93 -3.87 6.26
CA VAL A 71 4.68 -3.26 6.72
C VAL A 71 3.82 -4.31 7.41
N ALA A 72 3.21 -3.94 8.54
CA ALA A 72 2.24 -4.79 9.21
C ALA A 72 1.07 -5.08 8.26
N THR A 73 0.91 -6.33 7.85
CA THR A 73 -0.07 -6.72 6.83
C THR A 73 -1.05 -7.76 7.36
N VAL A 74 -2.32 -7.64 6.97
CA VAL A 74 -3.38 -8.61 7.18
C VAL A 74 -3.94 -9.01 5.81
N VAL A 75 -4.11 -10.30 5.58
CA VAL A 75 -4.80 -10.84 4.41
C VAL A 75 -6.11 -11.45 4.88
N THR A 76 -7.22 -11.04 4.27
CA THR A 76 -8.53 -11.63 4.54
C THR A 76 -9.08 -12.32 3.31
N THR A 77 -9.96 -13.29 3.54
CA THR A 77 -10.73 -13.99 2.53
C THR A 77 -12.21 -14.00 2.93
N VAL A 78 -13.09 -14.20 1.98
CA VAL A 78 -14.52 -14.36 2.23
C VAL A 78 -15.04 -15.63 1.59
N ALA A 79 -15.51 -16.58 2.42
CA ALA A 79 -16.04 -17.85 1.94
C ALA A 79 -15.08 -18.58 0.97
N GLU A 80 -13.78 -18.60 1.28
CA GLU A 80 -12.69 -19.09 0.40
C GLU A 80 -12.97 -20.48 -0.16
N LYS A 81 -13.46 -21.38 0.70
CA LYS A 81 -13.68 -22.79 0.31
C LYS A 81 -15.00 -23.05 -0.44
N SER A 82 -15.82 -22.03 -0.64
CA SER A 82 -17.14 -22.19 -1.26
C SER A 82 -17.34 -21.25 -2.45
N PHE A 83 -17.44 -19.95 -2.22
CA PHE A 83 -17.81 -18.97 -3.25
C PHE A 83 -16.61 -18.30 -3.90
N SER A 84 -15.64 -17.82 -3.12
CA SER A 84 -14.66 -16.87 -3.63
C SER A 84 -13.37 -17.52 -4.16
N GLY A 85 -13.10 -18.76 -3.75
CA GLY A 85 -11.94 -19.53 -4.19
C GLY A 85 -10.61 -19.04 -3.61
N PRO A 86 -9.49 -19.58 -4.08
CA PRO A 86 -8.18 -19.27 -3.52
C PRO A 86 -7.74 -17.83 -3.81
N VAL A 87 -6.93 -17.30 -2.92
CA VAL A 87 -6.29 -15.98 -3.04
C VAL A 87 -5.39 -15.92 -4.29
N PHE A 88 -5.30 -14.76 -4.92
CA PHE A 88 -4.44 -14.49 -6.07
C PHE A 88 -3.01 -14.95 -5.84
N LEU A 89 -2.40 -15.53 -6.87
CA LEU A 89 -0.98 -15.93 -6.82
C LEU A 89 -0.06 -14.75 -6.52
N GLU A 90 -0.42 -13.56 -6.95
CA GLU A 90 0.29 -12.31 -6.72
C GLU A 90 0.35 -11.91 -5.24
N VAL A 91 -0.67 -12.25 -4.46
CA VAL A 91 -0.64 -12.11 -3.00
C VAL A 91 0.14 -13.26 -2.37
N GLN A 92 -0.08 -14.49 -2.84
CA GLN A 92 0.58 -15.69 -2.31
C GLN A 92 2.09 -15.68 -2.54
N GLU A 93 2.60 -15.01 -3.56
CA GLU A 93 4.05 -14.84 -3.81
C GLU A 93 4.75 -14.17 -2.62
N PHE A 94 4.12 -13.16 -2.01
CA PHE A 94 4.68 -12.40 -0.90
C PHE A 94 4.18 -12.87 0.46
N TYR A 95 2.99 -13.41 0.51
CA TYR A 95 2.31 -13.93 1.70
C TYR A 95 1.80 -15.35 1.45
N PRO A 96 2.66 -16.37 1.39
CA PRO A 96 2.23 -17.75 1.13
C PRO A 96 1.25 -18.22 2.20
N GLN A 97 0.13 -18.81 1.78
CA GLN A 97 -0.93 -19.27 2.69
C GLN A 97 -0.45 -20.25 3.77
N LYS A 98 0.55 -21.08 3.44
CA LYS A 98 1.15 -22.04 4.37
C LYS A 98 1.86 -21.40 5.57
N THR A 99 2.33 -20.16 5.42
CA THR A 99 3.11 -19.42 6.43
C THR A 99 2.46 -18.14 6.89
N SER A 100 1.36 -17.74 6.25
CA SER A 100 0.61 -16.53 6.55
C SER A 100 -0.80 -16.91 7.01
N ASN A 101 -1.23 -16.36 8.12
CA ASN A 101 -2.60 -16.59 8.61
C ASN A 101 -3.56 -15.68 7.83
N TYR A 102 -4.26 -16.23 6.86
CA TYR A 102 -5.38 -15.57 6.24
C TYR A 102 -6.60 -15.66 7.18
N VAL A 103 -7.36 -14.58 7.24
CA VAL A 103 -8.57 -14.54 8.09
C VAL A 103 -9.77 -14.73 7.18
N ASP A 104 -10.28 -15.96 7.11
CA ASP A 104 -11.51 -16.28 6.37
C ASP A 104 -12.75 -15.90 7.18
N ARG A 105 -13.76 -15.39 6.52
CA ARG A 105 -15.01 -14.92 7.12
C ARG A 105 -16.21 -15.12 6.17
N THR A 106 -17.41 -14.79 6.65
CA THR A 106 -18.63 -14.77 5.85
C THR A 106 -19.28 -13.38 5.76
N THR A 107 -18.88 -12.44 6.63
CA THR A 107 -19.37 -11.06 6.58
C THR A 107 -18.75 -10.31 5.40
N MET A 108 -19.50 -9.42 4.76
CA MET A 108 -18.98 -8.52 3.70
C MET A 108 -18.02 -7.49 4.28
N ASN A 109 -18.34 -6.98 5.45
CA ASN A 109 -17.54 -5.99 6.16
C ASN A 109 -16.57 -6.69 7.13
N THR A 110 -15.27 -6.57 6.92
CA THR A 110 -14.24 -7.13 7.82
C THR A 110 -14.34 -6.58 9.25
N TRP A 111 -14.93 -5.41 9.44
CA TRP A 111 -15.13 -4.80 10.75
C TRP A 111 -16.20 -5.50 11.59
N GLU A 112 -17.13 -6.21 10.94
CA GLU A 112 -18.19 -6.96 11.57
C GLU A 112 -17.80 -8.41 11.90
N ASP A 113 -16.62 -8.86 11.45
CA ASP A 113 -16.05 -10.16 11.85
C ASP A 113 -15.06 -9.98 13.00
N VAL A 114 -15.28 -10.71 14.09
CA VAL A 114 -14.46 -10.59 15.31
C VAL A 114 -13.00 -10.93 15.08
N ASN A 115 -12.69 -11.91 14.23
CA ASN A 115 -11.32 -12.35 13.99
C ASN A 115 -10.59 -11.36 13.05
N ALA A 116 -11.27 -10.90 12.00
CA ALA A 116 -10.73 -9.89 11.10
C ALA A 116 -10.49 -8.55 11.82
N TYR A 117 -11.49 -8.10 12.61
CA TYR A 117 -11.36 -6.90 13.45
C TYR A 117 -10.15 -7.00 14.38
N LYS A 118 -10.01 -8.11 15.13
CA LYS A 118 -8.87 -8.32 16.03
C LYS A 118 -7.53 -8.39 15.28
N ALA A 119 -7.48 -9.03 14.12
CA ALA A 119 -6.27 -9.15 13.33
C ALA A 119 -5.79 -7.78 12.82
N ILE A 120 -6.72 -6.91 12.41
CA ILE A 120 -6.43 -5.57 11.91
C ILE A 120 -6.05 -4.63 13.07
N THR A 121 -6.89 -4.51 14.08
CA THR A 121 -6.68 -3.59 15.22
C THR A 121 -5.49 -4.00 16.08
N GLY A 122 -5.21 -5.29 16.18
CA GLY A 122 -4.04 -5.84 16.87
C GLY A 122 -2.70 -5.46 16.24
N LYS A 123 -2.69 -4.87 15.02
CA LYS A 123 -1.46 -4.28 14.46
C LYS A 123 -1.06 -2.97 15.15
N ASN A 124 -1.94 -2.40 15.98
CA ASN A 124 -1.70 -1.18 16.76
C ASN A 124 -1.21 0.01 15.90
N LYS A 125 -1.83 0.19 14.73
CA LYS A 125 -1.55 1.31 13.82
C LYS A 125 -2.72 2.28 13.79
N LYS A 126 -2.43 3.57 13.64
CA LYS A 126 -3.46 4.62 13.50
C LYS A 126 -3.91 4.83 12.05
N LYS A 127 -3.08 4.40 11.10
CA LYS A 127 -3.37 4.47 9.67
C LYS A 127 -3.62 3.06 9.14
N LEU A 128 -4.66 2.92 8.34
CA LEU A 128 -5.01 1.67 7.66
C LEU A 128 -5.07 1.92 6.16
N VAL A 129 -4.44 1.03 5.41
CA VAL A 129 -4.44 1.03 3.95
C VAL A 129 -5.24 -0.17 3.48
N PHE A 130 -6.31 0.02 2.73
CA PHE A 130 -7.14 -1.05 2.19
C PHE A 130 -6.92 -1.21 0.68
N ALA A 131 -6.90 -2.44 0.23
CA ALA A 131 -6.99 -2.83 -1.18
C ALA A 131 -7.75 -4.15 -1.30
N GLY A 132 -8.64 -4.31 -2.28
CA GLY A 132 -9.38 -5.56 -2.39
C GLY A 132 -10.60 -5.57 -3.30
N LEU A 133 -11.35 -6.66 -3.23
CA LEU A 133 -12.52 -6.96 -4.05
C LEU A 133 -13.76 -7.23 -3.18
N TRP A 134 -14.94 -6.73 -3.54
CA TRP A 134 -15.15 -5.68 -4.55
C TRP A 134 -15.18 -4.33 -3.83
N THR A 135 -14.79 -3.28 -4.52
CA THR A 135 -14.63 -1.95 -3.92
C THR A 135 -15.91 -1.47 -3.23
N SER A 136 -17.07 -1.62 -3.88
CA SER A 136 -18.37 -1.18 -3.33
C SER A 136 -18.93 -2.06 -2.21
N VAL A 137 -18.33 -3.21 -1.97
CA VAL A 137 -18.80 -4.19 -0.97
C VAL A 137 -17.79 -4.34 0.17
N CYS A 138 -16.72 -5.10 -0.06
CA CYS A 138 -15.78 -5.49 1.00
C CYS A 138 -14.73 -4.41 1.32
N ILE A 139 -14.66 -3.31 0.56
CA ILE A 139 -13.75 -2.18 0.85
C ILE A 139 -14.49 -1.00 1.47
N VAL A 140 -15.65 -0.59 0.93
CA VAL A 140 -16.42 0.53 1.49
C VAL A 140 -16.80 0.27 2.96
N GLY A 141 -17.29 -0.95 3.27
CA GLY A 141 -17.74 -1.30 4.62
C GLY A 141 -16.67 -1.06 5.68
N PRO A 142 -15.52 -1.77 5.61
CA PRO A 142 -14.46 -1.60 6.61
C PRO A 142 -13.81 -0.21 6.58
N ALA A 143 -13.70 0.44 5.41
CA ALA A 143 -13.16 1.80 5.33
C ALA A 143 -14.00 2.79 6.13
N LEU A 144 -15.33 2.80 5.93
CA LEU A 144 -16.24 3.67 6.67
C LEU A 144 -16.27 3.35 8.15
N SER A 145 -16.26 2.06 8.51
CA SER A 145 -16.24 1.62 9.90
C SER A 145 -14.95 2.04 10.61
N ALA A 146 -13.79 1.86 9.95
CA ALA A 146 -12.50 2.28 10.49
C ALA A 146 -12.41 3.80 10.68
N ILE A 147 -12.94 4.61 9.72
CA ILE A 147 -13.04 6.07 9.88
C ILE A 147 -13.88 6.42 11.10
N SER A 148 -15.03 5.77 11.28
CA SER A 148 -15.91 5.99 12.45
C SER A 148 -15.22 5.67 13.76
N ASP A 149 -14.31 4.70 13.78
CA ASP A 149 -13.49 4.33 14.95
C ASP A 149 -12.24 5.21 15.12
N GLY A 150 -12.09 6.27 14.29
CA GLY A 150 -11.02 7.26 14.40
C GLY A 150 -9.69 6.86 13.77
N TYR A 151 -9.70 5.89 12.85
CA TYR A 151 -8.52 5.58 12.03
C TYR A 151 -8.40 6.56 10.86
N GLU A 152 -7.17 6.86 10.47
CA GLU A 152 -6.85 7.52 9.21
C GLU A 152 -6.78 6.44 8.11
N VAL A 153 -7.69 6.49 7.15
CA VAL A 153 -7.90 5.42 6.16
C VAL A 153 -7.39 5.85 4.78
N TYR A 154 -6.64 4.95 4.16
CA TYR A 154 -6.16 5.04 2.78
C TYR A 154 -6.75 3.90 1.96
N VAL A 155 -7.00 4.13 0.67
CA VAL A 155 -7.48 3.10 -0.25
C VAL A 155 -6.62 3.09 -1.51
N ILE A 156 -6.05 1.93 -1.84
CA ILE A 156 -5.30 1.74 -3.09
C ILE A 156 -6.31 1.40 -4.18
N THR A 157 -6.65 2.41 -4.97
CA THR A 157 -7.78 2.36 -5.90
C THR A 157 -7.55 1.41 -7.08
N ASP A 158 -6.33 1.34 -7.60
CA ASP A 158 -5.96 0.49 -8.74
C ASP A 158 -5.59 -0.95 -8.35
N ALA A 159 -5.43 -1.24 -7.06
CA ALA A 159 -5.37 -2.60 -6.50
C ALA A 159 -6.70 -3.03 -5.88
N SER A 160 -7.76 -2.24 -6.11
CA SER A 160 -9.16 -2.54 -5.81
C SER A 160 -9.95 -2.52 -7.12
N ALA A 161 -10.99 -3.35 -7.21
CA ALA A 161 -11.81 -3.42 -8.41
C ALA A 161 -13.25 -3.79 -8.07
N ASP A 162 -14.13 -3.63 -9.05
CA ASP A 162 -15.56 -3.88 -8.89
C ASP A 162 -16.18 -4.50 -10.15
N VAL A 163 -17.44 -4.88 -10.07
CA VAL A 163 -18.20 -5.50 -11.17
C VAL A 163 -18.47 -4.52 -12.32
N SER A 164 -18.42 -3.22 -12.06
CA SER A 164 -18.49 -2.18 -13.08
C SER A 164 -17.66 -0.97 -12.70
N LYS A 165 -17.30 -0.17 -13.71
CA LYS A 165 -16.60 1.10 -13.52
C LYS A 165 -17.39 2.04 -12.60
N GLU A 166 -18.71 2.15 -12.83
CA GLU A 166 -19.58 3.00 -12.01
C GLU A 166 -19.61 2.56 -10.54
N ALA A 167 -19.73 1.25 -10.27
CA ALA A 167 -19.72 0.74 -8.90
C ALA A 167 -18.41 1.08 -8.18
N HIS A 168 -17.29 0.90 -8.86
CA HIS A 168 -15.97 1.25 -8.35
C HIS A 168 -15.85 2.76 -8.06
N GLU A 169 -16.16 3.61 -9.04
CA GLU A 169 -16.02 5.06 -8.92
C GLU A 169 -16.91 5.64 -7.83
N MET A 170 -18.17 5.19 -7.74
CA MET A 170 -19.09 5.64 -6.69
C MET A 170 -18.65 5.19 -5.30
N ALA A 171 -18.09 3.99 -5.17
CA ALA A 171 -17.52 3.50 -3.93
C ALA A 171 -16.32 4.34 -3.48
N ILE A 172 -15.40 4.63 -4.39
CA ILE A 172 -14.24 5.50 -4.11
C ILE A 172 -14.72 6.91 -3.72
N ALA A 173 -15.65 7.50 -4.47
CA ALA A 173 -16.19 8.81 -4.15
C ALA A 173 -16.83 8.85 -2.75
N ARG A 174 -17.60 7.83 -2.39
CA ARG A 174 -18.21 7.70 -1.05
C ARG A 174 -17.16 7.64 0.06
N MET A 175 -16.10 6.87 -0.13
CA MET A 175 -15.02 6.77 0.86
C MET A 175 -14.26 8.09 1.00
N ILE A 176 -13.98 8.80 -0.10
CA ILE A 176 -13.35 10.13 -0.07
C ILE A 176 -14.23 11.15 0.67
N GLN A 177 -15.54 11.17 0.42
CA GLN A 177 -16.49 12.04 1.13
C GLN A 177 -16.51 11.75 2.64
N ALA A 178 -16.25 10.51 3.05
CA ALA A 178 -16.16 10.13 4.45
C ALA A 178 -14.81 10.45 5.09
N GLY A 179 -13.80 10.87 4.31
CA GLY A 179 -12.47 11.24 4.78
C GLY A 179 -11.36 10.23 4.47
N ALA A 180 -11.61 9.24 3.61
CA ALA A 180 -10.54 8.34 3.15
C ALA A 180 -9.62 9.03 2.13
N HIS A 181 -8.36 8.64 2.12
CA HIS A 181 -7.32 9.14 1.21
C HIS A 181 -7.08 8.13 0.07
N PRO A 182 -7.42 8.47 -1.19
CA PRO A 182 -7.14 7.59 -2.32
C PRO A 182 -5.67 7.66 -2.70
N MET A 183 -5.13 6.52 -3.13
CA MET A 183 -3.78 6.42 -3.71
C MET A 183 -3.71 5.27 -4.72
N THR A 184 -2.62 5.21 -5.49
CA THR A 184 -2.35 4.09 -6.40
C THR A 184 -1.27 3.15 -5.87
N SER A 185 -1.20 1.94 -6.40
CA SER A 185 -0.19 0.94 -6.03
C SER A 185 1.24 1.42 -6.25
N LEU A 186 1.49 2.10 -7.37
CA LEU A 186 2.80 2.69 -7.65
C LEU A 186 3.12 3.84 -6.69
N GLN A 187 2.14 4.70 -6.38
CA GLN A 187 2.31 5.74 -5.36
C GLN A 187 2.67 5.11 -4.01
N TYR A 188 1.98 4.06 -3.60
CA TYR A 188 2.26 3.35 -2.34
C TYR A 188 3.69 2.82 -2.29
N LEU A 189 4.16 2.13 -3.34
CA LEU A 189 5.54 1.64 -3.44
C LEU A 189 6.56 2.78 -3.31
N LEU A 190 6.37 3.88 -4.06
CA LEU A 190 7.32 4.98 -4.11
C LEU A 190 7.26 5.88 -2.88
N GLU A 191 6.12 6.00 -2.25
CA GLU A 191 5.96 6.71 -0.98
C GLU A 191 6.68 5.97 0.18
N LEU A 192 6.73 4.64 0.14
CA LEU A 192 7.52 3.85 1.08
C LEU A 192 9.02 3.93 0.79
N GLN A 193 9.44 3.88 -0.46
CA GLN A 193 10.85 4.06 -0.87
C GLN A 193 11.34 5.46 -0.54
N ARG A 194 10.61 6.47 -0.93
CA ARG A 194 10.77 7.91 -0.65
C ARG A 194 12.11 8.53 -1.06
N ASP A 195 13.18 7.76 -1.09
CA ASP A 195 14.53 8.24 -1.38
C ASP A 195 15.32 7.17 -2.13
N TRP A 196 15.78 7.48 -3.32
CA TRP A 196 16.54 6.57 -4.16
C TRP A 196 17.97 6.34 -3.64
N SER A 197 18.44 7.13 -2.69
CA SER A 197 19.71 6.87 -1.99
C SER A 197 19.65 5.72 -0.99
N ARG A 198 18.45 5.22 -0.64
CA ARG A 198 18.25 4.06 0.24
C ARG A 198 18.62 2.76 -0.47
N GLN A 199 19.90 2.40 -0.38
CA GLN A 199 20.45 1.25 -1.09
C GLN A 199 19.91 -0.09 -0.57
N GLU A 200 19.52 -0.17 0.69
CA GLU A 200 18.98 -1.37 1.33
C GLU A 200 17.70 -1.89 0.68
N THR A 201 16.89 -1.01 0.11
CA THR A 201 15.63 -1.37 -0.56
C THR A 201 15.65 -1.12 -2.07
N TYR A 202 16.62 -0.34 -2.57
CA TYR A 202 16.71 0.09 -3.97
C TYR A 202 16.54 -1.04 -4.98
N LYS A 203 17.34 -2.13 -4.81
CA LYS A 203 17.30 -3.26 -5.74
C LYS A 203 15.95 -3.97 -5.69
N ALA A 204 15.42 -4.25 -4.50
CA ALA A 204 14.14 -4.96 -4.36
C ALA A 204 12.98 -4.13 -4.94
N VAL A 205 12.95 -2.82 -4.71
CA VAL A 205 11.94 -1.90 -5.24
C VAL A 205 12.02 -1.80 -6.76
N THR A 206 13.22 -1.64 -7.33
CA THR A 206 13.39 -1.57 -8.79
C THR A 206 13.05 -2.88 -9.48
N ASP A 207 13.41 -4.02 -8.90
CA ASP A 207 13.06 -5.34 -9.44
C ASP A 207 11.55 -5.59 -9.39
N LEU A 208 10.87 -5.22 -8.30
CA LEU A 208 9.42 -5.29 -8.19
C LEU A 208 8.74 -4.39 -9.23
N ALA A 209 9.22 -3.15 -9.39
CA ALA A 209 8.68 -2.21 -10.36
C ALA A 209 8.91 -2.65 -11.81
N LYS A 210 10.09 -3.21 -12.15
CA LYS A 210 10.36 -3.78 -13.49
C LYS A 210 9.36 -4.88 -13.83
N ARG A 211 9.00 -5.71 -12.85
CA ARG A 211 8.13 -6.86 -13.07
C ARG A 211 6.66 -6.50 -13.15
N TYR A 212 6.19 -5.57 -12.31
CA TYR A 212 4.76 -5.30 -12.12
C TYR A 212 4.36 -3.84 -12.35
N GLY A 213 5.32 -2.92 -12.50
CA GLY A 213 5.07 -1.48 -12.59
C GLY A 213 4.67 -0.98 -13.98
N GLY A 214 4.28 -1.86 -14.92
CA GLY A 214 3.83 -1.47 -16.25
C GLY A 214 4.82 -0.56 -16.97
N ALA A 215 4.36 0.57 -17.50
CA ALA A 215 5.20 1.52 -18.22
C ALA A 215 6.36 2.08 -17.38
N TYR A 216 6.16 2.26 -16.08
CA TYR A 216 7.23 2.70 -15.17
C TYR A 216 8.34 1.64 -15.06
N GLY A 217 7.97 0.36 -14.96
CA GLY A 217 8.92 -0.74 -14.95
C GLY A 217 9.72 -0.86 -16.24
N VAL A 218 9.06 -0.68 -17.40
CA VAL A 218 9.72 -0.61 -18.71
C VAL A 218 10.71 0.56 -18.74
N GLY A 219 10.34 1.72 -18.22
CA GLY A 219 11.24 2.89 -18.14
C GLY A 219 12.49 2.62 -17.30
N ILE A 220 12.36 1.93 -16.16
CA ILE A 220 13.50 1.53 -15.32
C ILE A 220 14.41 0.56 -16.09
N GLN A 221 13.83 -0.46 -16.74
CA GLN A 221 14.60 -1.43 -17.52
C GLN A 221 15.37 -0.77 -18.65
N TYR A 222 14.70 0.11 -19.41
CA TYR A 222 15.32 0.85 -20.51
C TYR A 222 16.45 1.76 -20.04
N GLY A 223 16.24 2.51 -18.96
CA GLY A 223 17.28 3.34 -18.35
C GLY A 223 18.50 2.53 -17.92
N HIS A 224 18.29 1.36 -17.31
CA HIS A 224 19.38 0.48 -16.91
C HIS A 224 20.16 -0.07 -18.12
N GLU A 225 19.47 -0.55 -19.17
CA GLU A 225 20.10 -1.07 -20.39
C GLU A 225 20.85 0.02 -21.17
N MET A 226 20.27 1.21 -21.28
CA MET A 226 20.82 2.31 -22.06
C MET A 226 22.01 2.99 -21.39
N LEU A 227 21.99 3.10 -20.06
CA LEU A 227 23.03 3.79 -19.30
C LEU A 227 24.16 2.85 -18.86
N LYS A 228 24.01 1.53 -19.03
CA LYS A 228 25.01 0.51 -18.66
C LYS A 228 25.53 0.65 -17.22
N HIS A 229 24.61 0.95 -16.28
CA HIS A 229 24.90 1.09 -14.86
C HIS A 229 24.39 -0.09 -14.04
#